data_b207b3e4ebdac9ece4583c134438108b
#
_entry.id   b207b3e4ebdac9ece4583c134438108b
#
_cell.length_a   1.000
_cell.length_b   1.000
_cell.length_c   1.000
_cell.angle_alpha   90.00
_cell.angle_beta   90.00
_cell.angle_gamma   90.00
#
_symmetry.space_group_name_H-M   'P 1'
#
loop_
_entity.id
_entity.type
_entity.pdbx_description
1 polymer ?
#
loop_
_entity_poly.entity_id
_entity_poly.type
_entity_poly.pdbx_seq_one_letter_code
_entity_poly.pdbx_strand_id
1 'polypeptide(L)'
;MTLVERLEPALDAVDVFRRLAHLPHVVFFDSAVRGGPTGRYSFVAADPIRWWDSPDALSELTEIAANLGDDPRPDLPPFQGGLAGMFGYELAPRFERVPVAKIDEFQLPPLAVGWYDVVVAFDHEQDAAWIISQGGPETDPAARLAQFRRLLFGELASASGDTSHALP
;
A
#
# COMPACT_ATOMS: atom_id res chain seq x y z
N MET A 1 -11.22 -11.26 -7.96
CA MET A 1 -11.78 -10.20 -8.85
C MET A 1 -11.31 -8.85 -8.33
N THR A 2 -10.60 -8.08 -9.13
CA THR A 2 -10.08 -6.77 -8.73
C THR A 2 -11.19 -5.72 -8.77
N LEU A 3 -11.38 -4.99 -7.67
CA LEU A 3 -12.28 -3.85 -7.59
C LEU A 3 -11.46 -2.56 -7.63
N VAL A 4 -11.99 -1.56 -8.33
CA VAL A 4 -11.32 -0.27 -8.52
C VAL A 4 -12.32 0.86 -8.31
N GLU A 5 -11.94 1.83 -7.49
CA GLU A 5 -12.70 3.06 -7.31
C GLU A 5 -11.79 4.26 -7.58
N ARG A 6 -12.19 5.14 -8.50
CA ARG A 6 -11.50 6.41 -8.71
C ARG A 6 -11.82 7.34 -7.55
N LEU A 7 -10.81 8.00 -7.01
CA LEU A 7 -10.99 8.96 -5.93
C LEU A 7 -11.51 10.29 -6.47
N GLU A 8 -12.67 10.72 -6.00
CA GLU A 8 -13.26 12.01 -6.33
C GLU A 8 -13.79 12.68 -5.05
N PRO A 9 -13.26 13.86 -4.67
CA PRO A 9 -12.13 14.55 -5.32
C PRO A 9 -10.82 13.76 -5.19
N ALA A 10 -9.89 13.98 -6.12
CA ALA A 10 -8.56 13.43 -6.02
C ALA A 10 -7.87 13.94 -4.74
N LEU A 11 -7.28 13.02 -3.97
CA LEU A 11 -6.48 13.35 -2.79
C LEU A 11 -5.01 13.43 -3.19
N ASP A 12 -4.24 14.25 -2.49
CA ASP A 12 -2.78 14.24 -2.61
C ASP A 12 -2.20 12.97 -1.97
N ALA A 13 -1.12 12.44 -2.56
CA ALA A 13 -0.50 11.19 -2.10
C ALA A 13 0.05 11.30 -0.67
N VAL A 14 0.59 12.46 -0.28
CA VAL A 14 1.07 12.71 1.08
C VAL A 14 -0.10 12.76 2.07
N ASP A 15 -1.23 13.33 1.68
CA ASP A 15 -2.42 13.37 2.53
C ASP A 15 -3.03 11.97 2.71
N VAL A 16 -3.03 11.14 1.68
CA VAL A 16 -3.41 9.72 1.80
C VAL A 16 -2.45 8.99 2.74
N PHE A 17 -1.14 9.16 2.56
CA PHE A 17 -0.15 8.58 3.48
C PHE A 17 -0.41 8.99 4.93
N ARG A 18 -0.64 10.29 5.21
CA ARG A 18 -0.91 10.78 6.57
C ARG A 18 -2.16 10.15 7.17
N ARG A 19 -3.21 9.95 6.37
CA ARG A 19 -4.46 9.32 6.83
C ARG A 19 -4.27 7.84 7.15
N LEU A 20 -3.40 7.14 6.43
CA LEU A 20 -3.13 5.73 6.60
C LEU A 20 -1.94 5.44 7.54
N ALA A 21 -1.15 6.44 7.93
CA ALA A 21 0.09 6.28 8.70
C ALA A 21 -0.08 5.62 10.08
N HIS A 22 -1.30 5.57 10.62
CA HIS A 22 -1.61 4.89 11.87
C HIS A 22 -1.85 3.38 11.71
N LEU A 23 -1.97 2.90 10.47
CA LEU A 23 -2.17 1.48 10.18
C LEU A 23 -0.84 0.72 10.21
N PRO A 24 -0.87 -0.60 10.44
CA PRO A 24 0.34 -1.42 10.41
C PRO A 24 1.05 -1.36 9.06
N HIS A 25 2.37 -1.36 9.09
CA HIS A 25 3.25 -1.60 7.95
C HIS A 25 2.90 -0.75 6.70
N VAL A 26 2.68 0.55 6.91
CA VAL A 26 2.42 1.46 5.80
C VAL A 26 3.67 1.57 4.90
N VAL A 27 3.47 1.51 3.60
CA VAL A 27 4.49 1.80 2.58
C VAL A 27 4.04 2.97 1.72
N PHE A 28 4.99 3.86 1.39
CA PHE A 28 4.78 5.00 0.53
C PHE A 28 5.90 5.06 -0.51
N PHE A 29 5.57 4.72 -1.74
CA PHE A 29 6.47 4.85 -2.88
C PHE A 29 6.15 6.16 -3.60
N ASP A 30 7.04 7.12 -3.48
CA ASP A 30 6.89 8.44 -4.10
C ASP A 30 8.17 8.86 -4.80
N SER A 31 8.03 9.69 -5.83
CA SER A 31 9.15 10.31 -6.53
C SER A 31 9.17 11.80 -6.26
N ALA A 32 10.30 12.32 -5.79
CA ALA A 32 10.48 13.74 -5.53
C ALA A 32 10.46 14.58 -6.82
N VAL A 33 10.80 13.96 -7.95
CA VAL A 33 10.80 14.63 -9.27
C VAL A 33 9.44 14.40 -9.92
N ARG A 34 8.71 15.47 -10.15
CA ARG A 34 7.46 15.45 -10.92
C ARG A 34 7.75 15.63 -12.40
N GLY A 35 7.06 14.86 -13.23
CA GLY A 35 7.26 14.83 -14.67
C GLY A 35 8.38 13.88 -15.13
N GLY A 36 8.23 13.35 -16.34
CA GLY A 36 9.11 12.34 -16.88
C GLY A 36 8.78 10.91 -16.40
N PRO A 37 9.44 9.90 -16.97
CA PRO A 37 9.03 8.50 -16.80
C PRO A 37 9.18 7.95 -15.38
N THR A 38 10.05 8.55 -14.56
CA THR A 38 10.32 8.09 -13.19
C THR A 38 9.48 8.78 -12.13
N GLY A 39 8.80 9.90 -12.46
CA GLY A 39 8.01 10.70 -11.51
C GLY A 39 6.50 10.66 -11.77
N ARG A 40 6.04 9.71 -12.59
CA ARG A 40 4.63 9.64 -12.99
C ARG A 40 3.72 9.10 -11.91
N TYR A 41 4.17 8.10 -11.16
CA TYR A 41 3.30 7.37 -10.24
C TYR A 41 3.74 7.52 -8.78
N SER A 42 2.77 7.50 -7.88
CA SER A 42 2.98 7.27 -6.45
C SER A 42 2.01 6.22 -5.95
N PHE A 43 2.41 5.51 -4.87
CA PHE A 43 1.61 4.44 -4.30
C PHE A 43 1.65 4.50 -2.78
N VAL A 44 0.50 4.32 -2.15
CA VAL A 44 0.37 4.15 -0.71
C VAL A 44 -0.37 2.85 -0.44
N ALA A 45 0.22 1.99 0.38
CA ALA A 45 -0.45 0.80 0.87
C ALA A 45 -0.20 0.62 2.38
N ALA A 46 -1.11 -0.01 3.08
CA ALA A 46 -1.04 -0.21 4.52
C ALA A 46 -1.85 -1.43 4.92
N ASP A 47 -1.68 -1.91 6.16
CA ASP A 47 -2.44 -3.02 6.72
C ASP A 47 -2.42 -4.25 5.79
N PRO A 48 -1.20 -4.80 5.51
CA PRO A 48 -1.07 -5.95 4.63
C PRO A 48 -1.77 -7.19 5.22
N ILE A 49 -2.30 -8.06 4.37
CA ILE A 49 -2.92 -9.30 4.79
C ILE A 49 -1.91 -10.28 5.39
N ARG A 50 -0.62 -10.09 5.09
CA ARG A 50 0.48 -10.86 5.66
C ARG A 50 1.75 -10.02 5.72
N TRP A 51 2.57 -10.24 6.75
CA TRP A 51 3.84 -9.55 6.96
C TRP A 51 4.95 -10.53 7.29
N TRP A 52 6.15 -10.27 6.75
CA TRP A 52 7.38 -11.02 7.03
C TRP A 52 8.50 -10.04 7.34
N ASP A 53 9.24 -10.31 8.40
CA ASP A 53 10.42 -9.55 8.85
C ASP A 53 11.62 -10.46 9.15
N SER A 54 11.54 -11.73 8.76
CA SER A 54 12.61 -12.70 8.91
C SER A 54 13.16 -13.13 7.55
N PRO A 55 14.51 -13.22 7.41
CA PRO A 55 15.13 -13.71 6.19
C PRO A 55 14.78 -15.18 5.87
N ASP A 56 14.22 -15.93 6.82
CA ASP A 56 13.76 -17.31 6.60
C ASP A 56 12.52 -17.38 5.72
N ALA A 57 11.78 -16.27 5.61
CA ALA A 57 10.59 -16.18 4.74
C ALA A 57 10.91 -16.10 3.24
N LEU A 58 12.18 -15.98 2.86
CA LEU A 58 12.57 -15.74 1.47
C LEU A 58 12.04 -16.80 0.48
N SER A 59 12.05 -18.08 0.88
CA SER A 59 11.55 -19.18 0.04
C SER A 59 10.03 -19.05 -0.16
N GLU A 60 9.29 -18.76 0.92
CA GLU A 60 7.85 -18.56 0.86
C GLU A 60 7.48 -17.34 0.00
N LEU A 61 8.20 -16.23 0.18
CA LEU A 61 8.00 -15.02 -0.64
C LEU A 61 8.24 -15.30 -2.13
N THR A 62 9.25 -16.13 -2.45
CA THR A 62 9.53 -16.52 -3.84
C THR A 62 8.39 -17.35 -4.43
N GLU A 63 7.82 -18.28 -3.65
CA GLU A 63 6.67 -19.09 -4.07
C GLU A 63 5.43 -18.22 -4.27
N ILE A 64 5.16 -17.29 -3.34
CA ILE A 64 4.04 -16.36 -3.47
C ILE A 64 4.22 -15.49 -4.71
N ALA A 65 5.41 -14.90 -4.91
CA ALA A 65 5.69 -14.05 -6.06
C ALA A 65 5.50 -14.79 -7.39
N ALA A 66 5.91 -16.07 -7.46
CA ALA A 66 5.71 -16.90 -8.67
C ALA A 66 4.24 -17.21 -8.96
N ASN A 67 3.38 -17.16 -7.94
CA ASN A 67 1.94 -17.46 -8.07
C ASN A 67 1.05 -16.21 -8.05
N LEU A 68 1.60 -15.03 -7.76
CA LEU A 68 0.89 -13.76 -7.98
C LEU A 68 0.64 -13.63 -9.48
N GLY A 69 -0.62 -13.51 -9.86
CA GLY A 69 -1.00 -13.36 -11.27
C GLY A 69 -0.33 -12.13 -11.88
N ASP A 70 0.15 -12.29 -13.10
CA ASP A 70 0.92 -11.29 -13.84
C ASP A 70 0.03 -10.57 -14.87
N ASP A 71 -1.20 -10.27 -14.48
CA ASP A 71 -2.20 -9.62 -15.36
C ASP A 71 -2.72 -8.31 -14.75
N PRO A 72 -1.85 -7.29 -14.61
CA PRO A 72 -2.29 -5.97 -14.15
C PRO A 72 -3.15 -5.31 -15.24
N ARG A 73 -4.18 -4.62 -14.82
CA ARG A 73 -5.01 -3.82 -15.72
C ARG A 73 -4.17 -2.71 -16.36
N PRO A 74 -4.09 -2.64 -17.72
CA PRO A 74 -3.20 -1.70 -18.40
C PRO A 74 -3.67 -0.24 -18.35
N ASP A 75 -4.93 -0.02 -17.97
CA ASP A 75 -5.54 1.31 -17.80
C ASP A 75 -5.28 1.92 -16.42
N LEU A 76 -4.58 1.21 -15.54
CA LEU A 76 -4.26 1.64 -14.16
C LEU A 76 -2.75 1.76 -13.94
N PRO A 77 -2.31 2.48 -12.90
CA PRO A 77 -0.91 2.47 -12.47
C PRO A 77 -0.38 1.05 -12.23
N PRO A 78 0.93 0.81 -12.45
CA PRO A 78 1.48 -0.55 -12.55
C PRO A 78 1.44 -1.36 -11.24
N PHE A 79 1.54 -0.72 -10.07
CA PHE A 79 1.42 -1.44 -8.80
C PHE A 79 -0.03 -1.43 -8.33
N GLN A 80 -0.70 -2.58 -8.44
CA GLN A 80 -2.12 -2.75 -8.15
C GLN A 80 -2.39 -3.65 -6.93
N GLY A 81 -1.35 -4.09 -6.26
CA GLY A 81 -1.35 -5.01 -5.12
C GLY A 81 -0.22 -6.01 -5.23
N GLY A 82 -0.05 -6.85 -4.22
CA GLY A 82 1.00 -7.87 -4.18
C GLY A 82 2.05 -7.60 -3.11
N LEU A 83 3.27 -8.09 -3.32
CA LEU A 83 4.35 -7.98 -2.37
C LEU A 83 5.06 -6.63 -2.50
N ALA A 84 5.23 -5.94 -1.38
CA ALA A 84 5.98 -4.69 -1.31
C ALA A 84 6.73 -4.58 0.02
N GLY A 85 7.91 -3.95 0.00
CA GLY A 85 8.70 -3.80 1.21
C GLY A 85 10.19 -3.57 0.93
N MET A 86 11.03 -4.04 1.83
CA MET A 86 12.46 -3.80 1.83
C MET A 86 13.24 -5.10 1.92
N PHE A 87 14.29 -5.19 1.12
CA PHE A 87 15.37 -6.17 1.28
C PHE A 87 16.63 -5.40 1.67
N GLY A 88 17.08 -5.59 2.89
CA GLY A 88 18.29 -4.96 3.42
C GLY A 88 19.56 -5.60 2.87
N TYR A 89 20.67 -4.85 2.91
CA TYR A 89 21.98 -5.36 2.52
C TYR A 89 22.42 -6.55 3.38
N GLU A 90 21.96 -6.60 4.63
CA GLU A 90 22.20 -7.66 5.61
C GLU A 90 21.64 -9.03 5.19
N LEU A 91 20.85 -9.07 4.13
CA LEU A 91 20.38 -10.32 3.52
C LEU A 91 21.47 -11.00 2.68
N ALA A 92 22.46 -10.25 2.20
CA ALA A 92 23.53 -10.75 1.31
C ALA A 92 24.30 -11.97 1.84
N PRO A 93 24.59 -12.13 3.17
CA PRO A 93 25.27 -13.33 3.69
C PRO A 93 24.52 -14.65 3.46
N ARG A 94 23.23 -14.59 3.11
CA ARG A 94 22.46 -15.78 2.70
C ARG A 94 22.85 -16.32 1.33
N PHE A 95 23.39 -15.48 0.48
CA PHE A 95 23.71 -15.80 -0.92
C PHE A 95 25.21 -15.95 -1.17
N GLU A 96 26.03 -15.17 -0.44
CA GLU A 96 27.47 -15.14 -0.65
C GLU A 96 28.23 -14.80 0.64
N ARG A 97 29.55 -15.02 0.62
CA ARG A 97 30.42 -14.66 1.74
C ARG A 97 30.76 -13.17 1.69
N VAL A 98 29.99 -12.37 2.39
CA VAL A 98 30.22 -10.94 2.57
C VAL A 98 30.60 -10.65 4.02
N PRO A 99 31.48 -9.66 4.29
CA PRO A 99 31.72 -9.21 5.64
C PRO A 99 30.46 -8.63 6.25
N VAL A 100 30.18 -9.01 7.50
CA VAL A 100 29.08 -8.43 8.26
C VAL A 100 29.51 -7.05 8.76
N ALA A 101 28.60 -6.08 8.76
CA ALA A 101 28.82 -4.76 9.31
C ALA A 101 29.20 -4.88 10.80
N LYS A 102 30.25 -4.13 11.22
CA LYS A 102 30.69 -4.12 12.62
C LYS A 102 29.78 -3.30 13.53
N ILE A 103 29.03 -2.38 12.94
CA ILE A 103 28.14 -1.46 13.63
C ILE A 103 26.82 -1.50 12.89
N ASP A 104 25.77 -1.80 13.59
CA ASP A 104 24.38 -1.74 13.12
C ASP A 104 23.62 -0.81 14.04
N GLU A 105 23.58 0.48 13.68
CA GLU A 105 22.95 1.52 14.48
C GLU A 105 21.43 1.45 14.43
N PHE A 106 20.88 1.00 13.32
CA PHE A 106 19.43 1.05 13.08
C PHE A 106 18.70 -0.25 13.42
N GLN A 107 19.44 -1.37 13.50
CA GLN A 107 18.90 -2.69 13.81
C GLN A 107 17.67 -3.02 12.94
N LEU A 108 17.74 -2.66 11.66
CA LEU A 108 16.66 -2.95 10.72
C LEU A 108 16.61 -4.44 10.38
N PRO A 109 15.42 -5.01 10.19
CA PRO A 109 15.33 -6.39 9.74
C PRO A 109 15.96 -6.54 8.35
N PRO A 110 16.69 -7.64 8.09
CA PRO A 110 17.28 -7.90 6.78
C PRO A 110 16.23 -8.03 5.66
N LEU A 111 14.98 -8.28 6.04
CA LEU A 111 13.84 -8.38 5.15
C LEU A 111 12.61 -7.84 5.89
N ALA A 112 11.84 -7.00 5.22
CA ALA A 112 10.58 -6.47 5.73
C ALA A 112 9.61 -6.32 4.55
N VAL A 113 8.71 -7.29 4.36
CA VAL A 113 7.82 -7.38 3.20
C VAL A 113 6.39 -7.63 3.65
N GLY A 114 5.45 -6.92 3.06
CA GLY A 114 4.02 -7.13 3.22
C GLY A 114 3.34 -7.62 1.94
N TRP A 115 2.27 -8.39 2.10
CA TRP A 115 1.35 -8.69 1.01
C TRP A 115 0.15 -7.75 1.11
N TYR A 116 0.10 -6.77 0.21
CA TYR A 116 -0.94 -5.74 0.17
C TYR A 116 -2.01 -6.10 -0.84
N ASP A 117 -3.22 -6.27 -0.35
CA ASP A 117 -4.42 -6.53 -1.15
C ASP A 117 -5.12 -5.24 -1.57
N VAL A 118 -4.79 -4.11 -0.94
CA VAL A 118 -5.30 -2.78 -1.29
C VAL A 118 -4.15 -1.80 -1.50
N VAL A 119 -4.22 -1.07 -2.59
CA VAL A 119 -3.27 0.00 -2.93
C VAL A 119 -4.05 1.26 -3.30
N VAL A 120 -3.59 2.42 -2.81
CA VAL A 120 -3.99 3.72 -3.34
C VAL A 120 -2.92 4.16 -4.32
N ALA A 121 -3.28 4.24 -5.58
CA ALA A 121 -2.36 4.52 -6.69
C ALA A 121 -2.67 5.88 -7.32
N PHE A 122 -1.63 6.61 -7.69
CA PHE A 122 -1.69 7.95 -8.26
C PHE A 122 -1.00 8.00 -9.61
N ASP A 123 -1.63 8.63 -10.60
CA ASP A 123 -1.02 9.02 -11.87
C ASP A 123 -0.95 10.55 -11.93
N HIS A 124 0.25 11.11 -11.74
CA HIS A 124 0.48 12.55 -11.71
C HIS A 124 0.39 13.21 -13.09
N GLU A 125 0.47 12.44 -14.19
CA GLU A 125 0.27 12.98 -15.54
C GLU A 125 -1.22 13.13 -15.86
N GLN A 126 -2.06 12.23 -15.31
CA GLN A 126 -3.50 12.26 -15.53
C GLN A 126 -4.27 13.01 -14.43
N ASP A 127 -3.57 13.47 -13.39
CA ASP A 127 -4.18 14.04 -12.17
C ASP A 127 -5.30 13.16 -11.63
N ALA A 128 -4.97 11.89 -11.45
CA ALA A 128 -5.95 10.88 -11.09
C ALA A 128 -5.42 9.93 -10.00
N ALA A 129 -6.32 9.47 -9.15
CA ALA A 129 -6.01 8.52 -8.09
C ALA A 129 -7.11 7.46 -7.98
N TRP A 130 -6.73 6.26 -7.52
CA TRP A 130 -7.63 5.13 -7.37
C TRP A 130 -7.34 4.36 -6.09
N ILE A 131 -8.40 3.80 -5.49
CA ILE A 131 -8.29 2.66 -4.57
C ILE A 131 -8.42 1.41 -5.44
N ILE A 132 -7.44 0.53 -5.38
CA ILE A 132 -7.42 -0.74 -6.09
C ILE A 132 -7.41 -1.84 -5.03
N SER A 133 -8.42 -2.71 -5.02
CA SER A 133 -8.53 -3.85 -4.11
C SER A 133 -8.58 -5.14 -4.92
N GLN A 134 -7.56 -5.96 -4.77
CA GLN A 134 -7.49 -7.27 -5.42
C GLN A 134 -8.16 -8.37 -4.58
N GLY A 135 -8.30 -8.12 -3.28
CA GLY A 135 -8.58 -9.16 -2.31
C GLY A 135 -7.38 -10.10 -2.13
N GLY A 136 -7.46 -10.94 -1.15
CA GLY A 136 -6.48 -11.97 -0.86
C GLY A 136 -7.16 -13.31 -0.62
N PRO A 137 -6.40 -14.34 -0.24
CA PRO A 137 -6.94 -15.68 -0.01
C PRO A 137 -8.13 -15.76 0.97
N GLU A 138 -8.15 -14.82 1.93
CA GLU A 138 -9.15 -14.81 3.02
C GLU A 138 -9.82 -13.41 3.15
N THR A 139 -9.65 -12.51 2.19
CA THR A 139 -10.20 -11.15 2.25
C THR A 139 -11.20 -10.89 1.13
N ASP A 140 -12.33 -10.27 1.49
CA ASP A 140 -13.29 -9.78 0.52
C ASP A 140 -12.84 -8.42 -0.05
N PRO A 141 -12.59 -8.31 -1.36
CA PRO A 141 -12.13 -7.07 -1.96
C PRO A 141 -13.14 -5.92 -1.80
N ALA A 142 -14.43 -6.18 -1.73
CA ALA A 142 -15.43 -5.15 -1.54
C ALA A 142 -15.38 -4.58 -0.11
N ALA A 143 -15.25 -5.43 0.88
CA ALA A 143 -15.10 -5.01 2.28
C ALA A 143 -13.81 -4.21 2.50
N ARG A 144 -12.70 -4.65 1.89
CA ARG A 144 -11.40 -3.97 1.98
C ARG A 144 -11.42 -2.61 1.28
N LEU A 145 -11.99 -2.53 0.09
CA LEU A 145 -12.17 -1.26 -0.62
C LEU A 145 -13.00 -0.27 0.21
N ALA A 146 -14.14 -0.72 0.76
CA ALA A 146 -14.99 0.10 1.60
C ALA A 146 -14.29 0.55 2.90
N GLN A 147 -13.43 -0.30 3.48
CA GLN A 147 -12.61 0.05 4.64
C GLN A 147 -11.66 1.21 4.31
N PHE A 148 -10.87 1.09 3.24
CA PHE A 148 -9.93 2.13 2.82
C PHE A 148 -10.64 3.43 2.45
N ARG A 149 -11.78 3.33 1.77
CA ARG A 149 -12.61 4.50 1.45
C ARG A 149 -13.03 5.26 2.72
N ARG A 150 -13.49 4.56 3.77
CA ARG A 150 -13.82 5.19 5.06
C ARG A 150 -12.61 5.84 5.72
N LEU A 151 -11.44 5.20 5.68
CA LEU A 151 -10.20 5.76 6.25
C LEU A 151 -9.78 7.04 5.53
N LEU A 152 -10.00 7.11 4.22
CA LEU A 152 -9.60 8.26 3.41
C LEU A 152 -10.59 9.43 3.48
N PHE A 153 -11.88 9.17 3.58
CA PHE A 153 -12.90 10.23 3.53
C PHE A 153 -13.68 10.42 4.85
N GLY A 154 -13.44 9.56 5.83
CA GLY A 154 -14.27 9.45 7.02
C GLY A 154 -15.60 8.74 6.73
N GLU A 155 -16.36 8.43 7.76
CA GLU A 155 -17.78 8.13 7.58
C GLU A 155 -18.42 9.41 7.02
N LEU A 156 -19.13 9.29 5.90
CA LEU A 156 -20.09 10.31 5.50
C LEU A 156 -21.01 10.45 6.70
N ALA A 157 -20.82 11.52 7.50
CA ALA A 157 -21.71 11.82 8.59
C ALA A 157 -23.11 11.84 8.00
N SER A 158 -23.94 10.91 8.39
CA SER A 158 -25.37 10.99 8.22
C SER A 158 -25.82 12.15 9.09
N ALA A 159 -25.63 13.37 8.58
CA ALA A 159 -26.17 14.59 9.13
C ALA A 159 -27.68 14.67 8.81
N SER A 160 -28.43 13.85 9.50
CA SER A 160 -29.85 14.13 9.81
C SER A 160 -29.94 14.33 11.32
N GLY A 161 -29.30 15.37 11.79
CA GLY A 161 -29.51 15.93 13.11
C GLY A 161 -30.72 16.86 13.08
N ASP A 162 -31.85 16.33 13.40
CA ASP A 162 -33.03 17.05 13.89
C ASP A 162 -32.61 17.96 15.06
N THR A 163 -32.49 19.26 14.82
CA THR A 163 -32.37 20.30 15.84
C THR A 163 -33.67 21.06 15.92
N SER A 164 -34.71 20.38 16.33
CA SER A 164 -35.86 20.99 16.94
C SER A 164 -35.53 21.24 18.44
N HIS A 165 -34.90 22.35 18.75
CA HIS A 165 -34.83 22.86 20.10
C HIS A 165 -35.60 24.17 20.17
N ALA A 166 -36.88 24.04 20.49
CA ALA A 166 -37.69 25.14 20.98
C ALA A 166 -37.13 25.60 22.34
N LEU A 167 -36.82 26.87 22.44
CA LEU A 167 -36.57 27.55 23.70
C LEU A 167 -37.90 28.13 24.23
N PRO A 168 -38.06 28.17 25.56
CA PRO A 168 -39.26 28.71 26.22
C PRO A 168 -39.35 30.24 26.14
#